data_bcf08571882a3fb7e0222c2a26866b88
#
_entry.id   bcf08571882a3fb7e0222c2a26866b88
#
_cell.length_a   1.000
_cell.length_b   1.000
_cell.length_c   1.000
_cell.angle_alpha   90.00
_cell.angle_beta   90.00
_cell.angle_gamma   90.00
#
_symmetry.space_group_name_H-M   'P 1'
#
loop_
_entity.id
_entity.type
_entity.pdbx_description
1 polymer ?
#
loop_
_entity_poly.entity_id
_entity_poly.type
_entity_poly.pdbx_seq_one_letter_code
_entity_poly.pdbx_strand_id
1 'polypeptide(L)'
;MTWLQETYERNKRWVYFAFAAVFIWGMAAHGYAMLDNSFTHDSLSEFDANIFGDGHKIMLGRILVPTYRQLFRGDLTMPWFIGLLSLLWIGIAVFLVMKTFRIESKLIAGLVAGVFVAYISFSSMTATYINDLDNNMFGVMCAVCAVFLWRRFSWGWLPGIAFVIGALGIYQSIILVTVTLVMIACILDILANL
;
A
#
# COMPACT_ATOMS: atom_id res chain seq x y z
N MET A 1 0.98 -28.07 -21.21
CA MET A 1 1.32 -27.15 -20.13
C MET A 1 0.86 -27.75 -18.82
N THR A 2 1.67 -27.69 -17.78
CA THR A 2 1.23 -28.15 -16.46
C THR A 2 0.30 -27.11 -15.85
N TRP A 3 -0.65 -27.51 -14.99
CA TRP A 3 -1.54 -26.61 -14.26
C TRP A 3 -0.79 -25.45 -13.56
N LEU A 4 0.42 -25.72 -13.06
CA LEU A 4 1.28 -24.70 -12.46
C LEU A 4 1.71 -23.64 -13.47
N GLN A 5 2.06 -24.02 -14.69
CA GLN A 5 2.46 -23.08 -15.76
C GLN A 5 1.29 -22.19 -16.19
N GLU A 6 0.11 -22.73 -16.33
CA GLU A 6 -1.08 -21.95 -16.70
C GLU A 6 -1.47 -20.96 -15.58
N THR A 7 -1.43 -21.41 -14.34
CA THR A 7 -1.71 -20.55 -13.18
C THR A 7 -0.67 -19.42 -13.06
N TYR A 8 0.60 -19.74 -13.29
CA TYR A 8 1.68 -18.75 -13.29
C TYR A 8 1.48 -17.71 -14.41
N GLU A 9 1.27 -18.13 -15.65
CA GLU A 9 1.10 -17.21 -16.79
C GLU A 9 -0.15 -16.33 -16.64
N ARG A 10 -1.25 -16.88 -16.12
CA ARG A 10 -2.47 -16.10 -15.83
C ARG A 10 -2.20 -15.06 -14.75
N ASN A 11 -1.55 -15.42 -13.66
CA ASN A 11 -1.22 -14.49 -12.59
C ASN A 11 -0.23 -13.42 -13.03
N LYS A 12 0.79 -13.80 -13.79
CA LYS A 12 1.80 -12.90 -14.36
C LYS A 12 1.18 -11.74 -15.14
N ARG A 13 0.18 -12.02 -16.01
CA ARG A 13 -0.54 -10.98 -16.78
C ARG A 13 -1.26 -9.99 -15.86
N TRP A 14 -1.89 -10.49 -14.80
CA TRP A 14 -2.61 -9.64 -13.85
C TRP A 14 -1.67 -8.84 -12.95
N VAL A 15 -0.52 -9.39 -12.59
CA VAL A 15 0.54 -8.64 -11.91
C VAL A 15 0.99 -7.48 -12.77
N TYR A 16 1.40 -7.72 -14.01
CA TYR A 16 1.82 -6.65 -14.92
C TYR A 16 0.73 -5.59 -15.11
N PHE A 17 -0.53 -6.02 -15.25
CA PHE A 17 -1.63 -5.08 -15.39
C PHE A 17 -1.81 -4.21 -14.16
N ALA A 18 -1.80 -4.78 -12.94
CA ALA A 18 -1.93 -4.04 -11.69
C ALA A 18 -0.82 -3.00 -11.53
N PHE A 19 0.43 -3.41 -11.74
CA PHE A 19 1.58 -2.50 -11.65
C PHE A 19 1.54 -1.41 -12.70
N ALA A 20 1.22 -1.74 -13.95
CA ALA A 20 1.12 -0.76 -15.03
C ALA A 20 -0.01 0.25 -14.77
N ALA A 21 -1.18 -0.22 -14.33
CA ALA A 21 -2.30 0.66 -14.01
C ALA A 21 -1.98 1.60 -12.84
N VAL A 22 -1.40 1.06 -11.76
CA VAL A 22 -0.97 1.88 -10.61
C VAL A 22 0.09 2.88 -11.00
N PHE A 23 1.07 2.49 -11.82
CA PHE A 23 2.12 3.39 -12.28
C PHE A 23 1.55 4.51 -13.16
N ILE A 24 0.68 4.19 -14.12
CA ILE A 24 0.05 5.18 -15.00
C ILE A 24 -0.77 6.19 -14.19
N TRP A 25 -1.66 5.70 -13.33
CA TRP A 25 -2.48 6.57 -12.47
C TRP A 25 -1.63 7.34 -11.47
N GLY A 26 -0.60 6.71 -10.87
CA GLY A 26 0.29 7.34 -9.91
C GLY A 26 1.11 8.47 -10.53
N MET A 27 1.68 8.24 -11.70
CA MET A 27 2.42 9.27 -12.41
C MET A 27 1.52 10.38 -12.94
N ALA A 28 0.31 10.05 -13.39
CA ALA A 28 -0.65 11.06 -13.84
C ALA A 28 -1.12 11.97 -12.70
N ALA A 29 -1.37 11.40 -11.50
CA ALA A 29 -1.87 12.15 -10.35
C ALA A 29 -0.76 12.84 -9.54
N HIS A 30 0.40 12.22 -9.40
CA HIS A 30 1.43 12.62 -8.42
C HIS A 30 2.84 12.74 -9.02
N GLY A 31 3.01 12.46 -10.31
CA GLY A 31 4.34 12.44 -10.95
C GLY A 31 5.09 13.76 -10.80
N TYR A 32 4.40 14.90 -10.84
CA TYR A 32 5.02 16.19 -10.59
C TYR A 32 5.66 16.24 -9.19
N ALA A 33 4.88 15.96 -8.14
CA ALA A 33 5.38 16.00 -6.76
C ALA A 33 6.47 14.95 -6.46
N MET A 34 6.43 13.81 -7.17
CA MET A 34 7.46 12.77 -7.04
C MET A 34 8.76 13.11 -7.76
N LEU A 35 8.70 13.89 -8.85
CA LEU A 35 9.87 14.26 -9.65
C LEU A 35 10.43 15.63 -9.25
N ASP A 36 9.63 16.46 -8.63
CA ASP A 36 10.06 17.75 -8.12
C ASP A 36 10.74 17.58 -6.76
N ASN A 37 11.96 18.10 -6.65
CA ASN A 37 12.73 18.10 -5.40
C ASN A 37 12.34 19.27 -4.48
N SER A 38 11.12 19.79 -4.58
CA SER A 38 10.63 20.83 -3.69
C SER A 38 10.47 20.28 -2.26
N PHE A 39 10.99 21.04 -1.31
CA PHE A 39 10.86 20.71 0.11
C PHE A 39 9.49 21.15 0.61
N THR A 40 8.74 20.21 1.16
CA THR A 40 7.52 20.53 1.92
C THR A 40 7.90 20.98 3.34
N HIS A 41 6.97 21.62 4.04
CA HIS A 41 7.17 22.07 5.43
C HIS A 41 7.71 20.94 6.33
N ASP A 42 7.18 19.73 6.20
CA ASP A 42 7.58 18.62 7.05
C ASP A 42 8.88 17.94 6.60
N SER A 43 9.23 18.02 5.32
CA SER A 43 10.54 17.54 4.86
C SER A 43 11.68 18.43 5.38
N LEU A 44 11.45 19.72 5.59
CA LEU A 44 12.46 20.60 6.22
C LEU A 44 12.73 20.19 7.67
N SER A 45 11.71 19.76 8.40
CA SER A 45 11.85 19.34 9.79
C SER A 45 12.60 18.00 9.96
N GLU A 46 12.59 17.14 8.94
CA GLU A 46 13.38 15.90 8.99
C GLU A 46 14.90 16.10 8.85
N PHE A 47 15.33 17.28 8.38
CA PHE A 47 16.76 17.64 8.43
C PHE A 47 17.24 17.98 9.83
N ASP A 48 16.33 18.27 10.77
CA ASP A 48 16.68 18.44 12.20
C ASP A 48 16.45 17.11 12.94
N ALA A 49 17.45 16.26 12.91
CA ALA A 49 17.43 14.94 13.55
C ALA A 49 17.11 14.97 15.06
N ASN A 50 17.29 16.13 15.72
CA ASN A 50 17.00 16.30 17.14
C ASN A 50 15.51 16.47 17.43
N ILE A 51 14.73 16.96 16.46
CA ILE A 51 13.31 17.27 16.67
C ILE A 51 12.40 16.16 16.13
N PHE A 52 12.73 15.55 14.98
CA PHE A 52 11.82 14.64 14.25
C PHE A 52 12.46 13.28 13.90
N GLY A 53 13.53 12.88 14.58
CA GLY A 53 14.19 11.60 14.39
C GLY A 53 13.28 10.39 14.71
N ASP A 54 13.83 9.19 14.57
CA ASP A 54 13.13 7.92 14.80
C ASP A 54 12.45 7.83 16.17
N GLY A 55 13.02 8.49 17.19
CA GLY A 55 12.41 8.57 18.53
C GLY A 55 11.03 9.23 18.51
N HIS A 56 10.83 10.29 17.74
CA HIS A 56 9.54 10.95 17.60
C HIS A 56 8.50 10.04 16.95
N LYS A 57 8.90 9.30 15.90
CA LYS A 57 7.99 8.33 15.23
C LYS A 57 7.54 7.23 16.23
N ILE A 58 8.46 6.72 17.04
CA ILE A 58 8.17 5.73 18.08
C ILE A 58 7.21 6.31 19.13
N MET A 59 7.42 7.54 19.58
CA MET A 59 6.53 8.21 20.54
C MET A 59 5.09 8.38 19.99
N LEU A 60 4.94 8.56 18.68
CA LEU A 60 3.64 8.60 18.01
C LEU A 60 3.03 7.20 17.80
N GLY A 61 3.65 6.14 18.29
CA GLY A 61 3.19 4.76 18.13
C GLY A 61 3.52 4.13 16.77
N ARG A 62 4.35 4.79 15.95
CA ARG A 62 4.79 4.31 14.62
C ARG A 62 6.08 3.49 14.76
N ILE A 63 6.03 2.45 15.59
CA ILE A 63 7.21 1.71 16.06
C ILE A 63 7.96 0.96 14.95
N LEU A 64 7.29 0.65 13.84
CA LEU A 64 7.90 -0.07 12.72
C LEU A 64 8.46 0.84 11.62
N VAL A 65 8.23 2.14 11.67
CA VAL A 65 8.74 3.09 10.66
C VAL A 65 10.26 3.09 10.60
N PRO A 66 11.01 3.17 11.73
CA PRO A 66 12.46 3.09 11.68
C PRO A 66 12.98 1.80 11.05
N THR A 67 12.40 0.66 11.45
CA THR A 67 12.77 -0.65 10.90
C THR A 67 12.48 -0.74 9.40
N TYR A 68 11.32 -0.24 8.96
CA TYR A 68 10.98 -0.17 7.55
C TYR A 68 12.00 0.66 6.76
N ARG A 69 12.31 1.87 7.24
CA ARG A 69 13.27 2.76 6.59
C ARG A 69 14.63 2.08 6.45
N GLN A 70 15.15 1.51 7.52
CA GLN A 70 16.43 0.82 7.51
C GLN A 70 16.49 -0.35 6.51
N LEU A 71 15.39 -1.10 6.34
CA LEU A 71 15.34 -2.25 5.44
C LEU A 71 15.21 -1.88 3.96
N PHE A 72 14.43 -0.84 3.63
CA PHE A 72 14.03 -0.58 2.25
C PHE A 72 14.68 0.62 1.61
N ARG A 73 15.06 1.64 2.37
CA ARG A 73 15.66 2.85 1.80
C ARG A 73 16.84 3.44 2.56
N GLY A 74 17.11 3.03 3.80
CA GLY A 74 18.12 3.67 4.63
C GLY A 74 17.80 5.16 4.82
N ASP A 75 18.82 6.00 4.68
CA ASP A 75 18.73 7.46 4.83
C ASP A 75 18.33 8.18 3.53
N LEU A 76 17.91 7.44 2.48
CA LEU A 76 17.50 8.04 1.21
C LEU A 76 16.18 8.79 1.37
N THR A 77 16.20 10.10 1.09
CA THR A 77 15.04 11.01 1.19
C THR A 77 14.61 11.57 -0.18
N MET A 78 15.03 10.92 -1.27
CA MET A 78 14.73 11.37 -2.62
C MET A 78 13.25 11.12 -2.97
N PRO A 79 12.45 12.16 -3.30
CA PRO A 79 11.01 12.04 -3.55
C PRO A 79 10.66 11.02 -4.63
N TRP A 80 11.43 10.97 -5.73
CA TRP A 80 11.20 10.02 -6.82
C TRP A 80 11.37 8.56 -6.36
N PHE A 81 12.36 8.28 -5.51
CA PHE A 81 12.60 6.92 -5.00
C PHE A 81 11.50 6.49 -4.03
N ILE A 82 11.11 7.38 -3.13
CA ILE A 82 9.99 7.18 -2.20
C ILE A 82 8.68 6.97 -2.98
N GLY A 83 8.45 7.78 -4.01
CA GLY A 83 7.30 7.63 -4.91
C GLY A 83 7.26 6.28 -5.61
N LEU A 84 8.38 5.82 -6.15
CA LEU A 84 8.48 4.50 -6.79
C LEU A 84 8.23 3.35 -5.81
N LEU A 85 8.80 3.40 -4.61
CA LEU A 85 8.51 2.41 -3.55
C LEU A 85 7.03 2.41 -3.18
N SER A 86 6.42 3.60 -3.06
CA SER A 86 5.00 3.74 -2.76
C SER A 86 4.13 3.08 -3.83
N LEU A 87 4.42 3.33 -5.10
CA LEU A 87 3.70 2.71 -6.23
C LEU A 87 3.94 1.20 -6.30
N LEU A 88 5.12 0.71 -5.90
CA LEU A 88 5.40 -0.72 -5.76
C LEU A 88 4.46 -1.37 -4.74
N TRP A 89 4.38 -0.81 -3.52
CA TRP A 89 3.53 -1.34 -2.46
C TRP A 89 2.04 -1.31 -2.83
N ILE A 90 1.58 -0.22 -3.42
CA ILE A 90 0.20 -0.12 -3.92
C ILE A 90 -0.05 -1.08 -5.08
N GLY A 91 0.92 -1.30 -5.97
CA GLY A 91 0.82 -2.32 -7.03
C GLY A 91 0.57 -3.71 -6.48
N ILE A 92 1.31 -4.10 -5.43
CA ILE A 92 1.07 -5.37 -4.71
C ILE A 92 -0.33 -5.38 -4.08
N ALA A 93 -0.71 -4.30 -3.38
CA ALA A 93 -2.01 -4.19 -2.73
C ALA A 93 -3.17 -4.33 -3.74
N VAL A 94 -3.13 -3.61 -4.85
CA VAL A 94 -4.14 -3.69 -5.92
C VAL A 94 -4.23 -5.10 -6.50
N PHE A 95 -3.10 -5.73 -6.79
CA PHE A 95 -3.08 -7.12 -7.26
C PHE A 95 -3.76 -8.08 -6.26
N LEU A 96 -3.46 -7.93 -4.96
CA LEU A 96 -4.08 -8.75 -3.92
C LEU A 96 -5.58 -8.47 -3.75
N VAL A 97 -6.02 -7.21 -3.85
CA VAL A 97 -7.45 -6.84 -3.87
C VAL A 97 -8.15 -7.51 -5.04
N MET A 98 -7.57 -7.45 -6.25
CA MET A 98 -8.12 -8.13 -7.42
C MET A 98 -8.28 -9.64 -7.18
N LYS A 99 -7.31 -10.27 -6.53
CA LYS A 99 -7.38 -11.70 -6.18
C LYS A 99 -8.40 -12.01 -5.09
N THR A 100 -8.48 -11.16 -4.08
CA THR A 100 -9.43 -11.30 -2.95
C THR A 100 -10.87 -11.26 -3.43
N PHE A 101 -11.19 -10.32 -4.31
CA PHE A 101 -12.55 -10.07 -4.82
C PHE A 101 -12.82 -10.67 -6.20
N ARG A 102 -11.89 -11.49 -6.74
CA ARG A 102 -12.01 -12.19 -8.03
C ARG A 102 -12.34 -11.23 -9.19
N ILE A 103 -11.68 -10.07 -9.22
CA ILE A 103 -11.88 -9.07 -10.27
C ILE A 103 -11.23 -9.56 -11.57
N GLU A 104 -12.04 -9.85 -12.57
CA GLU A 104 -11.61 -10.33 -13.89
C GLU A 104 -11.77 -9.29 -15.00
N SER A 105 -12.45 -8.18 -14.70
CA SER A 105 -12.59 -7.06 -15.64
C SER A 105 -11.39 -6.12 -15.55
N LYS A 106 -10.71 -5.90 -16.68
CA LYS A 106 -9.59 -4.95 -16.75
C LYS A 106 -10.02 -3.51 -16.44
N LEU A 107 -11.25 -3.15 -16.86
CA LEU A 107 -11.80 -1.82 -16.55
C LEU A 107 -11.94 -1.62 -15.05
N ILE A 108 -12.58 -2.58 -14.36
CA ILE A 108 -12.77 -2.50 -12.90
C ILE A 108 -11.42 -2.52 -12.20
N ALA A 109 -10.49 -3.38 -12.62
CA ALA A 109 -9.14 -3.42 -12.06
C ALA A 109 -8.39 -2.10 -12.24
N GLY A 110 -8.52 -1.45 -13.39
CA GLY A 110 -7.95 -0.13 -13.66
C GLY A 110 -8.57 0.96 -12.80
N LEU A 111 -9.89 0.94 -12.59
CA LEU A 111 -10.58 1.87 -11.69
C LEU A 111 -10.17 1.66 -10.22
N VAL A 112 -10.04 0.41 -9.77
CA VAL A 112 -9.54 0.09 -8.42
C VAL A 112 -8.12 0.64 -8.25
N ALA A 113 -7.23 0.46 -9.22
CA ALA A 113 -5.89 1.05 -9.18
C ALA A 113 -5.95 2.59 -9.07
N GLY A 114 -6.80 3.24 -9.87
CA GLY A 114 -7.03 4.69 -9.81
C GLY A 114 -7.51 5.14 -8.44
N VAL A 115 -8.49 4.45 -7.84
CA VAL A 115 -8.99 4.78 -6.49
C VAL A 115 -7.90 4.64 -5.43
N PHE A 116 -7.09 3.57 -5.48
CA PHE A 116 -6.00 3.37 -4.53
C PHE A 116 -4.91 4.45 -4.61
N VAL A 117 -4.71 5.05 -5.76
CA VAL A 117 -3.69 6.09 -5.96
C VAL A 117 -4.26 7.49 -5.73
N ALA A 118 -5.51 7.73 -6.13
CA ALA A 118 -6.13 9.06 -6.09
C ALA A 118 -6.90 9.36 -4.79
N TYR A 119 -6.94 8.42 -3.81
CA TYR A 119 -7.65 8.70 -2.56
C TYR A 119 -6.95 9.79 -1.74
N ILE A 120 -7.74 10.48 -0.95
CA ILE A 120 -7.33 11.75 -0.30
C ILE A 120 -6.08 11.60 0.58
N SER A 121 -5.89 10.47 1.26
CA SER A 121 -4.71 10.26 2.12
C SER A 121 -3.43 10.11 1.30
N PHE A 122 -3.46 9.42 0.15
CA PHE A 122 -2.31 9.32 -0.74
C PHE A 122 -1.94 10.71 -1.28
N SER A 123 -2.93 11.45 -1.77
CA SER A 123 -2.74 12.80 -2.31
C SER A 123 -2.21 13.78 -1.25
N SER A 124 -2.77 13.75 -0.04
CA SER A 124 -2.31 14.58 1.07
C SER A 124 -0.88 14.24 1.50
N MET A 125 -0.54 12.96 1.59
CA MET A 125 0.81 12.52 1.92
C MET A 125 1.82 12.92 0.85
N THR A 126 1.48 12.78 -0.42
CA THR A 126 2.36 13.20 -1.52
C THR A 126 2.61 14.70 -1.49
N ALA A 127 1.60 15.50 -1.11
CA ALA A 127 1.70 16.96 -1.08
C ALA A 127 2.42 17.50 0.16
N THR A 128 2.32 16.84 1.31
CA THR A 128 2.79 17.36 2.60
C THR A 128 3.84 16.48 3.29
N TYR A 129 3.69 15.16 3.21
CA TYR A 129 4.47 14.18 3.98
C TYR A 129 5.15 13.16 3.08
N ILE A 130 5.75 13.63 1.98
CA ILE A 130 6.31 12.73 0.97
C ILE A 130 7.35 11.76 1.55
N ASN A 131 8.09 12.18 2.57
CA ASN A 131 9.09 11.35 3.26
C ASN A 131 8.49 10.18 4.04
N ASP A 132 7.19 10.19 4.32
CA ASP A 132 6.48 9.09 4.99
C ASP A 132 5.57 8.31 4.02
N LEU A 133 5.56 8.66 2.73
CA LEU A 133 4.64 8.09 1.76
C LEU A 133 4.86 6.58 1.58
N ASP A 134 6.10 6.16 1.39
CA ASP A 134 6.45 4.76 1.13
C ASP A 134 6.13 3.84 2.31
N ASN A 135 6.46 4.25 3.54
CA ASN A 135 6.16 3.46 4.71
C ASN A 135 4.63 3.33 4.93
N ASN A 136 3.87 4.41 4.72
CA ASN A 136 2.42 4.36 4.82
C ASN A 136 1.79 3.45 3.76
N MET A 137 2.31 3.48 2.52
CA MET A 137 1.83 2.59 1.46
C MET A 137 2.23 1.12 1.71
N PHE A 138 3.37 0.87 2.34
CA PHE A 138 3.71 -0.45 2.87
C PHE A 138 2.71 -0.92 3.92
N GLY A 139 2.31 -0.06 4.84
CA GLY A 139 1.26 -0.35 5.81
C GLY A 139 -0.08 -0.69 5.15
N VAL A 140 -0.49 0.05 4.10
CA VAL A 140 -1.68 -0.26 3.31
C VAL A 140 -1.55 -1.64 2.64
N MET A 141 -0.40 -1.95 2.07
CA MET A 141 -0.12 -3.28 1.51
C MET A 141 -0.25 -4.36 2.58
N CYS A 142 0.29 -4.15 3.78
CA CYS A 142 0.12 -5.09 4.91
C CYS A 142 -1.36 -5.28 5.27
N ALA A 143 -2.15 -4.22 5.36
CA ALA A 143 -3.59 -4.28 5.63
C ALA A 143 -4.34 -5.14 4.59
N VAL A 144 -4.02 -4.95 3.31
CA VAL A 144 -4.58 -5.76 2.21
C VAL A 144 -4.11 -7.21 2.28
N CYS A 145 -2.82 -7.46 2.57
CA CYS A 145 -2.28 -8.82 2.77
C CYS A 145 -3.03 -9.58 3.87
N ALA A 146 -3.35 -8.91 4.98
CA ALA A 146 -4.09 -9.51 6.08
C ALA A 146 -5.45 -10.07 5.60
N VAL A 147 -6.21 -9.25 4.87
CA VAL A 147 -7.53 -9.64 4.35
C VAL A 147 -7.42 -10.73 3.29
N PHE A 148 -6.44 -10.63 2.38
CA PHE A 148 -6.19 -11.65 1.37
C PHE A 148 -5.89 -13.00 2.00
N LEU A 149 -4.99 -13.05 2.99
CA LEU A 149 -4.60 -14.29 3.67
C LEU A 149 -5.78 -14.90 4.42
N TRP A 150 -6.53 -14.09 5.15
CA TRP A 150 -7.73 -14.52 5.86
C TRP A 150 -8.76 -15.15 4.91
N ARG A 151 -9.00 -14.56 3.75
CA ARG A 151 -9.97 -15.11 2.79
C ARG A 151 -9.45 -16.30 1.97
N ARG A 152 -8.15 -16.40 1.78
CA ARG A 152 -7.55 -17.39 0.87
C ARG A 152 -7.26 -18.73 1.54
N PHE A 153 -6.88 -18.72 2.82
CA PHE A 153 -6.38 -19.89 3.54
C PHE A 153 -7.15 -20.07 4.84
N SER A 154 -7.48 -21.34 5.20
CA SER A 154 -8.15 -21.66 6.45
C SER A 154 -7.37 -21.19 7.70
N TRP A 155 -6.03 -21.24 7.63
CA TRP A 155 -5.11 -20.76 8.68
C TRP A 155 -4.64 -19.30 8.44
N GLY A 156 -5.17 -18.66 7.41
CA GLY A 156 -4.73 -17.32 6.99
C GLY A 156 -5.01 -16.21 8.02
N TRP A 157 -5.91 -16.46 8.97
CA TRP A 157 -6.17 -15.51 10.08
C TRP A 157 -4.92 -15.30 10.96
N LEU A 158 -4.11 -16.35 11.19
CA LEU A 158 -2.91 -16.25 12.02
C LEU A 158 -1.83 -15.33 11.40
N PRO A 159 -1.33 -15.56 10.16
CA PRO A 159 -0.43 -14.59 9.52
C PRO A 159 -1.15 -13.26 9.23
N GLY A 160 -2.47 -13.25 9.02
CA GLY A 160 -3.26 -12.03 8.87
C GLY A 160 -3.13 -11.09 10.06
N ILE A 161 -3.19 -11.62 11.29
CA ILE A 161 -2.97 -10.83 12.51
C ILE A 161 -1.57 -10.18 12.51
N ALA A 162 -0.54 -10.92 12.11
CA ALA A 162 0.82 -10.37 12.04
C ALA A 162 0.91 -9.19 11.06
N PHE A 163 0.23 -9.29 9.90
CA PHE A 163 0.15 -8.18 8.94
C PHE A 163 -0.67 -6.99 9.47
N VAL A 164 -1.74 -7.21 10.24
CA VAL A 164 -2.48 -6.12 10.91
C VAL A 164 -1.59 -5.42 11.94
N ILE A 165 -0.84 -6.18 12.74
CA ILE A 165 0.13 -5.60 13.69
C ILE A 165 1.19 -4.79 12.93
N GLY A 166 1.68 -5.31 11.79
CA GLY A 166 2.60 -4.60 10.92
C GLY A 166 2.03 -3.26 10.42
N ALA A 167 0.79 -3.28 9.92
CA ALA A 167 0.10 -2.07 9.47
C ALA A 167 -0.08 -1.03 10.59
N LEU A 168 -0.51 -1.47 11.78
CA LEU A 168 -0.68 -0.62 12.96
C LEU A 168 0.66 -0.04 13.47
N GLY A 169 1.73 -0.80 13.40
CA GLY A 169 3.08 -0.36 13.78
C GLY A 169 3.67 0.67 12.82
N ILE A 170 3.15 0.77 11.59
CA ILE A 170 3.48 1.84 10.64
C ILE A 170 2.61 3.07 10.92
N TYR A 171 1.27 2.91 10.88
CA TYR A 171 0.34 4.00 11.11
C TYR A 171 -1.03 3.49 11.55
N GLN A 172 -1.51 3.93 12.70
CA GLN A 172 -2.70 3.38 13.35
C GLN A 172 -3.98 3.50 12.50
N SER A 173 -4.15 4.59 11.73
CA SER A 173 -5.35 4.79 10.91
C SER A 173 -5.45 3.81 9.73
N ILE A 174 -4.39 3.09 9.39
CA ILE A 174 -4.41 2.08 8.32
C ILE A 174 -5.33 0.90 8.65
N ILE A 175 -5.65 0.68 9.93
CA ILE A 175 -6.65 -0.33 10.34
C ILE A 175 -7.99 -0.15 9.61
N LEU A 176 -8.35 1.08 9.27
CA LEU A 176 -9.58 1.39 8.55
C LEU A 176 -9.60 0.73 7.15
N VAL A 177 -8.45 0.57 6.51
CA VAL A 177 -8.34 -0.15 5.23
C VAL A 177 -8.72 -1.62 5.43
N THR A 178 -8.17 -2.26 6.48
CA THR A 178 -8.52 -3.65 6.81
C THR A 178 -10.02 -3.80 7.10
N VAL A 179 -10.57 -2.93 7.95
CA VAL A 179 -12.00 -2.96 8.32
C VAL A 179 -12.88 -2.78 7.09
N THR A 180 -12.59 -1.80 6.25
CA THR A 180 -13.35 -1.53 5.02
C THR A 180 -13.35 -2.74 4.09
N LEU A 181 -12.18 -3.35 3.85
CA LEU A 181 -12.07 -4.52 2.98
C LEU A 181 -12.79 -5.74 3.55
N VAL A 182 -12.76 -5.94 4.88
CA VAL A 182 -13.52 -7.01 5.55
C VAL A 182 -15.02 -6.75 5.41
N MET A 183 -15.49 -5.51 5.60
CA MET A 183 -16.90 -5.17 5.42
C MET A 183 -17.37 -5.42 3.97
N ILE A 184 -16.60 -5.01 2.98
CA ILE A 184 -16.89 -5.28 1.57
C ILE A 184 -16.97 -6.79 1.33
N ALA A 185 -16.04 -7.56 1.89
CA ALA A 185 -16.01 -9.00 1.77
C ALA A 185 -17.28 -9.64 2.35
N CYS A 186 -17.69 -9.23 3.56
CA CYS A 186 -18.91 -9.74 4.19
C CYS A 186 -20.18 -9.37 3.40
N ILE A 187 -20.27 -8.14 2.88
CA ILE A 187 -21.39 -7.71 2.04
C ILE A 187 -21.49 -8.57 0.78
N LEU A 188 -20.38 -8.79 0.08
CA LEU A 188 -20.36 -9.62 -1.13
C LEU A 188 -20.72 -11.07 -0.82
N ASP A 189 -20.28 -11.61 0.31
CA ASP A 189 -20.64 -12.97 0.73
C ASP A 189 -22.14 -13.10 1.03
N ILE A 190 -22.75 -12.10 1.68
CA ILE A 190 -24.19 -12.06 1.92
C ILE A 190 -24.95 -12.00 0.59
N LEU A 191 -24.56 -11.10 -0.32
CA LEU A 191 -25.21 -10.95 -1.63
C LEU A 191 -25.08 -12.21 -2.51
N ALA A 192 -23.99 -12.96 -2.38
CA ALA A 192 -23.78 -14.21 -3.13
C ALA A 192 -24.62 -15.38 -2.58
N ASN A 193 -25.16 -15.28 -1.37
CA ASN A 193 -25.98 -16.32 -0.74
C ASN A 193 -27.49 -15.95 -0.71
N LEU A 194 -27.88 -14.80 -1.27
CA LEU A 194 -29.26 -14.40 -1.52
C LEU A 194 -29.76 -14.88 -2.87
#